data_ba4ba0822361397580891cf24bc9860a
#
_entry.id   ba4ba0822361397580891cf24bc9860a
#
_cell.length_a   1.000
_cell.length_b   1.000
_cell.length_c   1.000
_cell.angle_alpha   90.00
_cell.angle_beta   90.00
_cell.angle_gamma   90.00
#
_symmetry.space_group_name_H-M   'P 1'
#
loop_
_entity.id
_entity.type
_entity.pdbx_description
1 polymer ?
#
loop_
_entity_poly.entity_id
_entity_poly.type
_entity_poly.pdbx_seq_one_letter_code
_entity_poly.pdbx_strand_id
1 'polypeptide(L)'
;MTLQRLNEHLNMVLQLQSAREALGSLQSQILKATNYDGMPHAHEASRNTENLAILLEDQLADVNRLESAVDKSEAEIRRFVDAIEDNRTKLIFNLRFLCGLKWEAVGRMLGKGVSGDAVRSVCMRYLAKQEKA
;
A
#
# COMPACT_ATOMS: atom_id res chain seq x y z
N MET A 1 1.97 -19.06 -6.04
CA MET A 1 1.26 -17.80 -5.70
C MET A 1 -0.17 -18.11 -5.26
N THR A 2 -0.60 -17.55 -4.17
CA THR A 2 -1.93 -17.78 -3.61
C THR A 2 -2.68 -16.45 -3.50
N LEU A 3 -4.01 -16.52 -3.43
CA LEU A 3 -4.85 -15.34 -3.20
C LEU A 3 -4.50 -14.67 -1.86
N GLN A 4 -4.21 -15.47 -0.84
CA GLN A 4 -3.79 -14.96 0.47
C GLN A 4 -2.53 -14.09 0.34
N ARG A 5 -1.54 -14.57 -0.39
CA ARG A 5 -0.28 -13.83 -0.61
C ARG A 5 -0.52 -12.51 -1.35
N LEU A 6 -1.40 -12.55 -2.36
CA LEU A 6 -1.77 -11.34 -3.12
C LEU A 6 -2.51 -10.33 -2.25
N ASN A 7 -3.43 -10.79 -1.41
CA ASN A 7 -4.16 -9.91 -0.48
C ASN A 7 -3.24 -9.34 0.61
N GLU A 8 -2.27 -10.10 1.08
CA GLU A 8 -1.24 -9.61 2.01
C GLU A 8 -0.48 -8.44 1.42
N HIS A 9 -0.13 -8.52 0.14
CA HIS A 9 0.52 -7.40 -0.57
C HIS A 9 -0.36 -6.15 -0.57
N LEU A 10 -1.64 -6.28 -0.90
CA LEU A 10 -2.57 -5.15 -0.89
C LEU A 10 -2.68 -4.53 0.50
N ASN A 11 -2.72 -5.35 1.54
CA ASN A 11 -2.75 -4.86 2.92
C ASN A 11 -1.46 -4.10 3.29
N MET A 12 -0.31 -4.61 2.86
CA MET A 12 0.98 -3.92 3.06
C MET A 12 1.02 -2.56 2.38
N VAL A 13 0.50 -2.45 1.17
CA VAL A 13 0.39 -1.18 0.45
C VAL A 13 -0.48 -0.19 1.20
N LEU A 14 -1.62 -0.64 1.74
CA LEU A 14 -2.51 0.20 2.55
C LEU A 14 -1.83 0.64 3.86
N GLN A 15 -1.10 -0.25 4.52
CA GLN A 15 -0.35 0.09 5.72
C GLN A 15 0.73 1.15 5.44
N LEU A 16 1.44 1.02 4.33
CA LEU A 16 2.44 1.99 3.91
C LEU A 16 1.79 3.36 3.65
N GLN A 17 0.66 3.38 2.96
CA GLN A 17 -0.09 4.62 2.71
C GLN A 17 -0.50 5.29 4.01
N SER A 18 -1.05 4.54 4.97
CA SER A 18 -1.44 5.06 6.29
C SER A 18 -0.24 5.59 7.06
N ALA A 19 0.89 4.88 7.01
CA ALA A 19 2.12 5.30 7.68
C ALA A 19 2.66 6.60 7.08
N ARG A 20 2.61 6.76 5.76
CA ARG A 20 3.02 8.01 5.07
C ARG A 20 2.13 9.18 5.44
N GLU A 21 0.81 8.96 5.54
CA GLU A 21 -0.14 9.99 5.96
C GLU A 21 0.12 10.44 7.40
N ALA A 22 0.37 9.47 8.30
CA ALA A 22 0.71 9.76 9.69
C ALA A 22 2.02 10.54 9.79
N LEU A 23 3.02 10.18 8.99
CA LEU A 23 4.29 10.88 8.91
C LEU A 23 4.10 12.34 8.46
N GLY A 24 3.30 12.54 7.40
CA GLY A 24 2.98 13.88 6.90
C GLY A 24 2.29 14.74 7.94
N SER A 25 1.33 14.20 8.68
CA SER A 25 0.65 14.89 9.78
C SER A 25 1.60 15.27 10.90
N LEU A 26 2.50 14.36 11.27
CA LEU A 26 3.49 14.59 12.31
C LEU A 26 4.48 15.69 11.91
N GLN A 27 4.95 15.67 10.67
CA GLN A 27 5.81 16.71 10.11
C GLN A 27 5.14 18.08 10.12
N SER A 28 3.85 18.14 9.77
CA SER A 28 3.06 19.39 9.80
C SER A 28 2.94 19.95 11.22
N GLN A 29 2.73 19.08 12.21
CA GLN A 29 2.64 19.49 13.61
C GLN A 29 3.97 20.01 14.15
N ILE A 30 5.09 19.40 13.75
CA ILE A 30 6.43 19.85 14.12
C ILE A 30 6.69 21.24 13.54
N LEU A 31 6.33 21.47 12.27
CA LEU A 31 6.48 22.78 11.64
C LEU A 31 5.66 23.86 12.35
N LYS A 32 4.44 23.54 12.77
CA LYS A 32 3.59 24.46 13.55
C LYS A 32 4.21 24.78 14.92
N ALA A 33 4.78 23.77 15.58
CA ALA A 33 5.43 23.94 16.88
C ALA A 33 6.68 24.81 16.78
N THR A 34 7.46 24.71 15.69
CA THR A 34 8.67 25.53 15.50
C THR A 34 8.35 26.98 15.11
N ASN A 35 7.17 27.24 14.55
CA ASN A 35 6.74 28.61 14.20
C ASN A 35 6.12 29.37 15.37
N TYR A 36 6.01 28.75 16.54
CA TYR A 36 5.50 29.36 17.76
C TYR A 36 6.64 30.09 18.51
N ASP A 37 7.28 31.04 17.86
CA ASP A 37 8.32 31.88 18.45
C ASP A 37 7.69 32.97 19.30
N GLY A 38 7.94 32.94 20.62
CA GLY A 38 7.61 34.05 21.51
C GLY A 38 6.75 33.74 22.72
N MET A 39 6.39 32.51 22.99
CA MET A 39 5.69 32.12 24.23
C MET A 39 6.68 31.70 25.32
N PRO A 40 6.55 32.23 26.56
CA PRO A 40 7.54 32.00 27.62
C PRO A 40 7.41 30.66 28.35
N HIS A 41 7.05 29.59 27.67
CA HIS A 41 6.94 28.25 28.23
C HIS A 41 8.02 27.33 27.67
N ALA A 42 9.28 27.73 27.84
CA ALA A 42 10.43 27.08 27.23
C ALA A 42 10.61 25.62 27.64
N HIS A 43 10.19 25.20 28.86
CA HIS A 43 10.37 23.82 29.33
C HIS A 43 9.34 22.83 28.78
N GLU A 44 8.07 23.20 28.67
CA GLU A 44 7.04 22.35 28.10
C GLU A 44 7.18 22.24 26.59
N ALA A 45 7.48 23.35 25.90
CA ALA A 45 7.74 23.36 24.46
C ALA A 45 8.96 22.52 24.09
N SER A 46 10.01 22.52 24.90
CA SER A 46 11.21 21.73 24.69
C SER A 46 10.95 20.21 24.80
N ARG A 47 10.21 19.77 25.83
CA ARG A 47 9.84 18.36 26.00
C ARG A 47 8.95 17.86 24.86
N ASN A 48 7.97 18.67 24.46
CA ASN A 48 7.09 18.33 23.35
C ASN A 48 7.87 18.23 22.05
N THR A 49 8.82 19.11 21.82
CA THR A 49 9.67 19.08 20.63
C THR A 49 10.56 17.84 20.60
N GLU A 50 11.16 17.47 21.73
CA GLU A 50 11.96 16.24 21.84
C GLU A 50 11.12 14.99 21.59
N ASN A 51 9.93 14.90 22.19
CA ASN A 51 9.03 13.78 22.01
C ASN A 51 8.54 13.67 20.56
N LEU A 52 8.24 14.81 19.92
CA LEU A 52 7.86 14.85 18.51
C LEU A 52 9.02 14.41 17.60
N ALA A 53 10.24 14.81 17.94
CA ALA A 53 11.42 14.40 17.17
C ALA A 53 11.66 12.89 17.24
N ILE A 54 11.50 12.29 18.44
CA ILE A 54 11.61 10.84 18.64
C ILE A 54 10.54 10.09 17.85
N LEU A 55 9.28 10.56 17.91
CA LEU A 55 8.18 9.98 17.14
C LEU A 55 8.43 10.09 15.64
N LEU A 56 8.99 11.20 15.18
CA LEU A 56 9.34 11.40 13.77
C LEU A 56 10.36 10.36 13.32
N GLU A 57 11.42 10.14 14.09
CA GLU A 57 12.43 9.12 13.79
C GLU A 57 11.82 7.72 13.73
N ASP A 58 10.96 7.38 14.68
CA ASP A 58 10.29 6.09 14.73
C ASP A 58 9.38 5.90 13.52
N GLN A 59 8.62 6.93 13.13
CA GLN A 59 7.75 6.88 11.96
C GLN A 59 8.54 6.78 10.67
N LEU A 60 9.65 7.50 10.54
CA LEU A 60 10.53 7.38 9.38
C LEU A 60 11.08 5.96 9.24
N ALA A 61 11.52 5.35 10.35
CA ALA A 61 12.00 3.98 10.36
C ALA A 61 10.91 2.99 9.92
N ASP A 62 9.68 3.17 10.41
CA ASP A 62 8.53 2.34 10.05
C ASP A 62 8.18 2.47 8.56
N VAL A 63 8.14 3.69 8.04
CA VAL A 63 7.88 3.94 6.61
C VAL A 63 8.95 3.27 5.75
N ASN A 64 10.23 3.43 6.09
CA ASN A 64 11.33 2.83 5.35
C ASN A 64 11.25 1.29 5.35
N ARG A 65 10.91 0.69 6.48
CA ARG A 65 10.72 -0.75 6.60
C ARG A 65 9.57 -1.25 5.73
N LEU A 66 8.43 -0.54 5.77
CA LEU A 66 7.24 -0.87 4.98
C LEU A 66 7.51 -0.69 3.48
N GLU A 67 8.23 0.37 3.08
CA GLU A 67 8.61 0.57 1.68
C GLU A 67 9.46 -0.59 1.16
N SER A 68 10.45 -1.03 1.91
CA SER A 68 11.28 -2.17 1.55
C SER A 68 10.47 -3.45 1.42
N ALA A 69 9.55 -3.70 2.35
CA ALA A 69 8.68 -4.87 2.32
C ALA A 69 7.73 -4.84 1.11
N VAL A 70 7.15 -3.68 0.81
CA VAL A 70 6.26 -3.50 -0.36
C VAL A 70 7.05 -3.69 -1.66
N ASP A 71 8.24 -3.14 -1.77
CA ASP A 71 9.08 -3.27 -2.97
C ASP A 71 9.42 -4.72 -3.27
N LYS A 72 9.81 -5.48 -2.25
CA LYS A 72 10.10 -6.93 -2.40
C LYS A 72 8.84 -7.70 -2.80
N SER A 73 7.73 -7.41 -2.16
CA SER A 73 6.44 -8.04 -2.43
C SER A 73 5.98 -7.73 -3.85
N GLU A 74 6.09 -6.47 -4.27
CA GLU A 74 5.72 -6.03 -5.61
C GLU A 74 6.56 -6.74 -6.68
N ALA A 75 7.87 -6.85 -6.47
CA ALA A 75 8.76 -7.53 -7.40
C ALA A 75 8.39 -9.00 -7.59
N GLU A 76 8.04 -9.68 -6.50
CA GLU A 76 7.59 -11.07 -6.53
C GLU A 76 6.28 -11.23 -7.31
N ILE A 77 5.30 -10.37 -7.04
CA ILE A 77 4.00 -10.40 -7.70
C ILE A 77 4.15 -10.03 -9.18
N ARG A 78 4.99 -9.05 -9.50
CA ARG A 78 5.24 -8.64 -10.88
C ARG A 78 5.83 -9.78 -11.70
N ARG A 79 6.77 -10.54 -11.16
CA ARG A 79 7.30 -11.74 -11.82
C ARG A 79 6.21 -12.77 -12.08
N PHE A 80 5.35 -13.00 -11.10
CA PHE A 80 4.22 -13.92 -11.26
C PHE A 80 3.28 -13.46 -12.37
N VAL A 81 2.91 -12.19 -12.37
CA VAL A 81 1.98 -11.60 -13.35
C VAL A 81 2.60 -11.61 -14.75
N ASP A 82 3.88 -11.30 -14.88
CA ASP A 82 4.57 -11.28 -16.17
C ASP A 82 4.65 -12.66 -16.81
N ALA A 83 4.59 -13.72 -16.01
CA ALA A 83 4.59 -15.10 -16.50
C ALA A 83 3.20 -15.58 -16.98
N ILE A 84 2.15 -14.81 -16.75
CA ILE A 84 0.79 -15.16 -17.22
C ILE A 84 0.72 -15.00 -18.74
N GLU A 85 0.35 -16.07 -19.44
CA GLU A 85 0.32 -16.09 -20.89
C GLU A 85 -0.91 -15.36 -21.47
N ASP A 86 -2.08 -15.55 -20.85
CA ASP A 86 -3.31 -14.93 -21.31
C ASP A 86 -3.32 -13.43 -20.99
N ASN A 87 -3.37 -12.59 -22.03
CA ASN A 87 -3.28 -11.14 -21.87
C ASN A 87 -4.43 -10.55 -21.03
N ARG A 88 -5.63 -11.10 -21.16
CA ARG A 88 -6.78 -10.61 -20.37
C ARG A 88 -6.61 -10.92 -18.88
N THR A 89 -6.22 -12.14 -18.56
CA THR A 89 -5.94 -12.57 -17.19
C THR A 89 -4.81 -11.75 -16.60
N LYS A 90 -3.74 -11.56 -17.35
CA LYS A 90 -2.60 -10.73 -16.97
C LYS A 90 -3.02 -9.29 -16.63
N LEU A 91 -3.86 -8.69 -17.47
CA LEU A 91 -4.39 -7.34 -17.25
C LEU A 91 -5.22 -7.27 -15.97
N ILE A 92 -6.06 -8.26 -15.71
CA ILE A 92 -6.87 -8.32 -14.48
C ILE A 92 -5.98 -8.35 -13.24
N PHE A 93 -4.95 -9.20 -13.21
CA PHE A 93 -4.01 -9.27 -12.09
C PHE A 93 -3.24 -7.95 -11.91
N ASN A 94 -2.79 -7.34 -13.00
CA ASN A 94 -2.13 -6.04 -12.95
C ASN A 94 -3.01 -4.96 -12.33
N LEU A 95 -4.25 -4.83 -12.81
CA LEU A 95 -5.17 -3.80 -12.35
C LEU A 95 -5.55 -4.00 -10.88
N ARG A 96 -5.78 -5.24 -10.47
CA ARG A 96 -6.21 -5.53 -9.10
C ARG A 96 -5.05 -5.46 -8.11
N PHE A 97 -3.95 -6.17 -8.38
CA PHE A 97 -2.90 -6.40 -7.38
C PHE A 97 -1.70 -5.47 -7.48
N LEU A 98 -1.40 -4.94 -8.65
CA LEU A 98 -0.32 -3.97 -8.81
C LEU A 98 -0.83 -2.52 -8.80
N CYS A 99 -2.00 -2.27 -9.38
CA CYS A 99 -2.63 -0.93 -9.37
C CYS A 99 -3.54 -0.70 -8.17
N GLY A 100 -3.95 -1.76 -7.46
CA GLY A 100 -4.76 -1.65 -6.27
C GLY A 100 -6.23 -1.31 -6.49
N LEU A 101 -6.76 -1.54 -7.68
CA LEU A 101 -8.15 -1.23 -8.01
C LEU A 101 -9.12 -2.24 -7.38
N LYS A 102 -10.30 -1.78 -7.02
CA LYS A 102 -11.38 -2.65 -6.57
C LYS A 102 -11.89 -3.50 -7.74
N TRP A 103 -12.46 -4.68 -7.43
CA TRP A 103 -12.94 -5.59 -8.46
C TRP A 103 -13.93 -4.94 -9.41
N GLU A 104 -14.85 -4.11 -8.90
CA GLU A 104 -15.81 -3.39 -9.73
C GLU A 104 -15.14 -2.42 -10.70
N ALA A 105 -14.09 -1.73 -10.26
CA ALA A 105 -13.33 -0.83 -11.10
C ALA A 105 -12.58 -1.59 -12.21
N VAL A 106 -12.01 -2.74 -11.88
CA VAL A 106 -11.35 -3.62 -12.85
C VAL A 106 -12.36 -4.07 -13.92
N GLY A 107 -13.55 -4.49 -13.48
CA GLY A 107 -14.62 -4.89 -14.41
C GLY A 107 -15.01 -3.78 -15.38
N ARG A 108 -15.19 -2.56 -14.86
CA ARG A 108 -15.53 -1.40 -15.70
C ARG A 108 -14.46 -1.08 -16.73
N MET A 109 -13.19 -1.27 -16.40
CA MET A 109 -12.08 -1.04 -17.33
C MET A 109 -12.03 -2.08 -18.46
N LEU A 110 -12.54 -3.29 -18.22
CA LEU A 110 -12.56 -4.35 -19.21
C LEU A 110 -13.73 -4.24 -20.20
N GLY A 111 -14.80 -3.52 -19.84
CA GLY A 111 -15.92 -3.31 -20.72
C GLY A 111 -17.24 -3.11 -20.00
N LYS A 112 -18.26 -2.70 -20.75
CA LYS A 112 -19.63 -2.54 -20.23
C LYS A 112 -20.21 -3.90 -19.87
N GLY A 113 -20.83 -3.98 -18.70
CA GLY A 113 -21.49 -5.19 -18.25
C GLY A 113 -20.58 -6.24 -17.60
N VAL A 114 -19.28 -5.96 -17.49
CA VAL A 114 -18.37 -6.86 -16.77
C VAL A 114 -18.45 -6.54 -15.27
N SER A 115 -18.91 -7.53 -14.49
CA SER A 115 -19.05 -7.37 -13.03
C SER A 115 -17.72 -7.63 -12.31
N GLY A 116 -17.60 -7.08 -11.09
CA GLY A 116 -16.47 -7.37 -10.20
C GLY A 116 -16.36 -8.86 -9.86
N ASP A 117 -17.49 -9.53 -9.67
CA ASP A 117 -17.54 -10.96 -9.40
C ASP A 117 -17.02 -11.80 -10.57
N ALA A 118 -17.30 -11.39 -11.80
CA ALA A 118 -16.82 -12.08 -13.01
C ALA A 118 -15.27 -12.03 -13.07
N VAL A 119 -14.67 -10.86 -12.87
CA VAL A 119 -13.19 -10.72 -12.90
C VAL A 119 -12.54 -11.43 -11.73
N ARG A 120 -13.14 -11.38 -10.55
CA ARG A 120 -12.67 -12.13 -9.40
C ARG A 120 -12.65 -13.63 -9.68
N SER A 121 -13.72 -14.15 -10.30
CA SER A 121 -13.81 -15.56 -10.68
C SER A 121 -12.72 -15.99 -11.66
N VAL A 122 -12.36 -15.13 -12.61
CA VAL A 122 -11.25 -15.38 -13.55
C VAL A 122 -9.94 -15.57 -12.76
N CYS A 123 -9.66 -14.69 -11.83
CA CYS A 123 -8.45 -14.78 -10.98
C CYS A 123 -8.44 -16.06 -10.15
N MET A 124 -9.57 -16.39 -9.52
CA MET A 124 -9.69 -17.60 -8.70
C MET A 124 -9.45 -18.86 -9.50
N ARG A 125 -10.02 -18.95 -10.69
CA ARG A 125 -9.82 -20.11 -11.57
C ARG A 125 -8.38 -20.23 -12.04
N TYR A 126 -7.75 -19.12 -12.37
CA TYR A 126 -6.35 -19.10 -12.78
C TYR A 126 -5.44 -19.61 -11.66
N LEU A 127 -5.63 -19.11 -10.44
CA LEU A 127 -4.84 -19.52 -9.27
C LEU A 127 -5.06 -21.01 -8.94
N ALA A 128 -6.30 -21.49 -9.04
CA ALA A 128 -6.63 -22.89 -8.82
C ALA A 128 -5.95 -23.81 -9.84
N LYS A 129 -5.87 -23.40 -11.09
CA LYS A 129 -5.17 -24.15 -12.15
C LYS A 129 -3.66 -24.25 -11.87
N GLN A 130 -3.06 -23.18 -11.37
CA GLN A 130 -1.63 -23.17 -11.04
C GLN A 130 -1.28 -24.11 -9.90
N GLU A 131 -2.14 -24.20 -8.89
CA GLU A 131 -1.92 -25.11 -7.76
C GLU A 131 -1.98 -26.58 -8.17
N LYS A 132 -2.71 -26.91 -9.24
CA LYS A 132 -2.85 -28.27 -9.76
C LYS A 132 -1.77 -28.68 -10.76
N ALA A 133 -0.97 -27.73 -11.19
CA ALA A 133 0.15 -28.01 -12.10
C ALA A 133 1.43 -28.39 -11.27
#